data_579ac098dfa63f05d98a53a2530cf2d6
#
_entry.id   579ac098dfa63f05d98a53a2530cf2d6
#
_cell.length_a   1.000
_cell.length_b   1.000
_cell.length_c   1.000
_cell.angle_alpha   90.00
_cell.angle_beta   90.00
_cell.angle_gamma   90.00
#
_symmetry.space_group_name_H-M   'P 1'
#
loop_
_entity.id
_entity.type
_entity.pdbx_description
1 polymer ?
#
loop_
_entity_poly.entity_id
_entity_poly.type
_entity_poly.pdbx_seq_one_letter_code
_entity_poly.pdbx_strand_id
1 'polypeptide(L)'
;MNQDKTFLGTEPIGKLLRQLAIPTVIAQLVNMLYNIVDRIYIGHIPGDGDLALTGVGVCLPLILIVSAFAALVASGGAPRASIYMGKQDHDTAEKILGGCFALQLAVSALLTAVLLLWSRDLLLAFGASENTIGYAASYMQIYAVGTVFVQLTLGLNAFITAQGFAKIGMRTVLIGAVANIVLDPIFIYGLHMGVRGAALATILSQGLSCIWVLRFLTGPKTLLRLKKENVRFRPALILPCVALGTATFIMQASESVISVCFNSSLLKYGDDIAVGAMTILSSVMQFAMLPLQGIAQGAQPITSYNYGARNTQRVRQTFRLLLKVCLCYSVALWAVIQLCPGAFARIFTPNVALVAFTVPALRIYCGALFLFGIQIACQMTFVSIGAAGCSIIVAVLRKFVLLLPLIYLMPRLLADQTMAVYTAEPVADAIAVTCTAILFAVQFRKALRKLDAEA
;
A
#
# COMPACT_ATOMS: atom_id res chain seq x y z
N MET A 1 29.81 -5.64 7.84
CA MET A 1 30.07 -4.97 6.56
C MET A 1 29.78 -3.49 6.75
N ASN A 2 30.80 -2.64 6.77
CA ASN A 2 30.61 -1.19 6.66
C ASN A 2 30.08 -0.94 5.23
N GLN A 3 28.77 -0.77 5.08
CA GLN A 3 28.25 -0.23 3.83
C GLN A 3 28.70 1.22 3.74
N ASP A 4 29.38 1.53 2.63
CA ASP A 4 29.74 2.90 2.30
C ASP A 4 28.46 3.74 2.33
N LYS A 5 28.45 4.86 3.09
CA LYS A 5 27.30 5.73 3.26
C LYS A 5 26.79 6.33 1.94
N THR A 6 27.57 6.22 0.88
CA THR A 6 27.31 6.76 -0.47
C THR A 6 26.90 5.72 -1.51
N PHE A 7 26.74 4.43 -1.13
CA PHE A 7 26.52 3.33 -2.09
C PHE A 7 25.29 3.55 -3.01
N LEU A 8 24.24 4.24 -2.54
CA LEU A 8 23.08 4.60 -3.38
C LEU A 8 23.45 5.53 -4.53
N GLY A 9 24.52 6.33 -4.37
CA GLY A 9 25.03 7.24 -5.39
C GLY A 9 26.14 6.66 -6.27
N THR A 10 26.77 5.57 -5.88
CA THR A 10 28.00 5.05 -6.52
C THR A 10 27.82 3.70 -7.21
N GLU A 11 27.06 2.78 -6.64
CA GLU A 11 26.86 1.45 -7.21
C GLU A 11 26.05 1.45 -8.50
N PRO A 12 26.23 0.45 -9.40
CA PRO A 12 25.43 0.31 -10.63
C PRO A 12 23.92 0.22 -10.35
N ILE A 13 23.11 1.01 -11.05
CA ILE A 13 21.66 1.13 -10.81
C ILE A 13 20.93 -0.19 -10.95
N GLY A 14 21.28 -1.04 -11.92
CA GLY A 14 20.67 -2.36 -12.09
C GLY A 14 20.93 -3.31 -10.91
N LYS A 15 22.13 -3.23 -10.30
CA LYS A 15 22.48 -3.97 -9.08
C LYS A 15 21.68 -3.46 -7.89
N LEU A 16 21.63 -2.13 -7.69
CA LEU A 16 20.88 -1.49 -6.62
C LEU A 16 19.39 -1.82 -6.72
N LEU A 17 18.79 -1.67 -7.92
CA LEU A 17 17.38 -1.96 -8.10
C LEU A 17 17.05 -3.42 -7.73
N ARG A 18 17.87 -4.39 -8.16
CA ARG A 18 17.66 -5.80 -7.77
C ARG A 18 17.80 -6.01 -6.27
N GLN A 19 18.81 -5.43 -5.64
CA GLN A 19 19.07 -5.56 -4.21
C GLN A 19 17.96 -4.94 -3.33
N LEU A 20 17.28 -3.91 -3.82
CA LEU A 20 16.22 -3.23 -3.09
C LEU A 20 14.84 -3.73 -3.48
N ALA A 21 14.57 -3.96 -4.77
CA ALA A 21 13.25 -4.39 -5.24
C ALA A 21 12.91 -5.83 -4.85
N ILE A 22 13.86 -6.78 -4.92
CA ILE A 22 13.55 -8.17 -4.58
C ILE A 22 13.09 -8.32 -3.12
N PRO A 23 13.80 -7.77 -2.11
CA PRO A 23 13.32 -7.84 -0.72
C PRO A 23 11.98 -7.12 -0.50
N THR A 24 11.72 -5.99 -1.17
CA THR A 24 10.44 -5.28 -1.05
C THR A 24 9.30 -6.05 -1.69
N VAL A 25 9.50 -6.69 -2.83
CA VAL A 25 8.50 -7.58 -3.45
C VAL A 25 8.20 -8.77 -2.54
N ILE A 26 9.23 -9.43 -2.00
CA ILE A 26 9.05 -10.55 -1.06
C ILE A 26 8.25 -10.07 0.18
N ALA A 27 8.57 -8.90 0.72
CA ALA A 27 7.85 -8.35 1.86
C ALA A 27 6.35 -8.14 1.55
N GLN A 28 6.00 -7.62 0.35
CA GLN A 28 4.62 -7.45 -0.06
C GLN A 28 3.88 -8.80 -0.19
N LEU A 29 4.52 -9.80 -0.81
CA LEU A 29 3.95 -11.14 -0.95
C LEU A 29 3.75 -11.82 0.41
N VAL A 30 4.72 -11.74 1.30
CA VAL A 30 4.62 -12.28 2.66
C VAL A 30 3.50 -11.59 3.44
N ASN A 31 3.40 -10.27 3.34
CA ASN A 31 2.34 -9.51 3.97
C ASN A 31 0.93 -9.96 3.52
N MET A 32 0.76 -10.24 2.23
CA MET A 32 -0.49 -10.79 1.70
C MET A 32 -0.75 -12.21 2.21
N LEU A 33 0.27 -13.08 2.17
CA LEU A 33 0.14 -14.47 2.59
C LEU A 33 -0.29 -14.59 4.05
N TYR A 34 0.34 -13.84 4.96
CA TYR A 34 -0.05 -13.95 6.37
C TYR A 34 -1.47 -13.44 6.61
N ASN A 35 -1.94 -12.41 5.90
CA ASN A 35 -3.32 -11.95 5.99
C ASN A 35 -4.32 -13.02 5.52
N ILE A 36 -3.96 -13.85 4.53
CA ILE A 36 -4.78 -14.98 4.08
C ILE A 36 -4.81 -16.06 5.16
N VAL A 37 -3.66 -16.40 5.73
CA VAL A 37 -3.54 -17.43 6.78
C VAL A 37 -4.33 -17.04 8.03
N ASP A 38 -4.24 -15.79 8.48
CA ASP A 38 -5.02 -15.25 9.60
C ASP A 38 -6.53 -15.44 9.38
N ARG A 39 -7.03 -15.11 8.18
CA ARG A 39 -8.45 -15.31 7.83
C ARG A 39 -8.85 -16.80 7.80
N ILE A 40 -7.95 -17.68 7.35
CA ILE A 40 -8.19 -19.12 7.39
C ILE A 40 -8.36 -19.57 8.83
N TYR A 41 -7.50 -19.16 9.75
CA TYR A 41 -7.63 -19.50 11.17
C TYR A 41 -8.93 -18.96 11.77
N ILE A 42 -9.30 -17.71 11.50
CA ILE A 42 -10.55 -17.12 11.99
C ILE A 42 -11.77 -17.87 11.46
N GLY A 43 -11.79 -18.22 10.18
CA GLY A 43 -12.89 -18.96 9.57
C GLY A 43 -13.07 -20.39 10.08
N HIS A 44 -12.03 -20.97 10.70
CA HIS A 44 -12.07 -22.31 11.29
C HIS A 44 -12.30 -22.30 12.80
N ILE A 45 -12.73 -21.19 13.39
CA ILE A 45 -13.12 -21.14 14.80
C ILE A 45 -14.33 -22.07 15.04
N PRO A 46 -14.26 -23.04 15.97
CA PRO A 46 -15.34 -23.98 16.19
C PRO A 46 -16.66 -23.29 16.59
N GLY A 47 -17.72 -23.61 15.87
CA GLY A 47 -19.08 -23.12 16.14
C GLY A 47 -19.42 -21.80 15.42
N ASP A 48 -18.54 -20.80 15.46
CA ASP A 48 -18.85 -19.41 15.05
C ASP A 48 -17.95 -18.88 13.93
N GLY A 49 -17.18 -19.74 13.26
CA GLY A 49 -16.15 -19.34 12.29
C GLY A 49 -16.66 -18.42 11.19
N ASP A 50 -17.82 -18.70 10.62
CA ASP A 50 -18.40 -17.89 9.53
C ASP A 50 -18.81 -16.49 10.02
N LEU A 51 -19.43 -16.40 11.21
CA LEU A 51 -19.82 -15.13 11.83
C LEU A 51 -18.60 -14.33 12.28
N ALA A 52 -17.60 -15.02 12.81
CA ALA A 52 -16.32 -14.44 13.21
C ALA A 52 -15.57 -13.85 12.01
N LEU A 53 -15.46 -14.63 10.92
CA LEU A 53 -14.82 -14.18 9.68
C LEU A 53 -15.55 -13.00 9.06
N THR A 54 -16.87 -13.03 9.02
CA THR A 54 -17.70 -11.93 8.54
C THR A 54 -17.51 -10.68 9.42
N GLY A 55 -17.52 -10.84 10.75
CA GLY A 55 -17.29 -9.75 11.71
C GLY A 55 -15.93 -9.09 11.55
N VAL A 56 -14.86 -9.88 11.40
CA VAL A 56 -13.51 -9.35 11.12
C VAL A 56 -13.45 -8.71 9.73
N GLY A 57 -14.19 -9.25 8.76
CA GLY A 57 -14.32 -8.65 7.43
C GLY A 57 -14.85 -7.21 7.46
N VAL A 58 -15.82 -6.93 8.33
CA VAL A 58 -16.35 -5.56 8.53
C VAL A 58 -15.32 -4.61 9.17
N CYS A 59 -14.32 -5.12 9.86
CA CYS A 59 -13.22 -4.31 10.41
C CYS A 59 -12.22 -3.83 9.35
N LEU A 60 -12.17 -4.48 8.17
CA LEU A 60 -11.16 -4.19 7.13
C LEU A 60 -11.12 -2.74 6.68
N PRO A 61 -12.24 -2.04 6.42
CA PRO A 61 -12.19 -0.63 6.04
C PRO A 61 -11.52 0.24 7.10
N LEU A 62 -11.77 -0.01 8.39
CA LEU A 62 -11.13 0.72 9.48
C LEU A 62 -9.63 0.41 9.57
N ILE A 63 -9.24 -0.85 9.40
CA ILE A 63 -7.83 -1.27 9.35
C ILE A 63 -7.10 -0.62 8.17
N LEU A 64 -7.74 -0.52 7.01
CA LEU A 64 -7.19 0.18 5.84
C LEU A 64 -7.01 1.68 6.10
N ILE A 65 -7.96 2.32 6.78
CA ILE A 65 -7.83 3.73 7.18
C ILE A 65 -6.64 3.92 8.13
N VAL A 66 -6.48 3.06 9.13
CA VAL A 66 -5.31 3.07 10.03
C VAL A 66 -4.01 2.94 9.22
N SER A 67 -3.96 1.99 8.29
CA SER A 67 -2.79 1.79 7.43
C SER A 67 -2.54 2.97 6.48
N ALA A 68 -3.60 3.64 6.00
CA ALA A 68 -3.49 4.83 5.17
C ALA A 68 -2.82 6.01 5.92
N PHE A 69 -3.14 6.19 7.21
CA PHE A 69 -2.44 7.19 8.04
C PHE A 69 -0.96 6.86 8.27
N ALA A 70 -0.61 5.59 8.44
CA ALA A 70 0.78 5.18 8.49
C ALA A 70 1.50 5.46 7.16
N ALA A 71 0.85 5.15 6.04
CA ALA A 71 1.36 5.42 4.70
C ALA A 71 1.49 6.91 4.41
N LEU A 72 0.60 7.76 4.92
CA LEU A 72 0.69 9.23 4.82
C LEU A 72 2.04 9.74 5.29
N VAL A 73 2.47 9.29 6.47
CA VAL A 73 3.74 9.72 7.06
C VAL A 73 4.94 9.02 6.40
N ALA A 74 4.81 7.74 6.13
CA ALA A 74 5.87 6.92 5.56
C ALA A 74 6.25 7.34 4.15
N SER A 75 5.26 7.43 3.25
CA SER A 75 5.50 7.73 1.82
C SER A 75 5.91 9.18 1.57
N GLY A 76 5.69 10.08 2.52
CA GLY A 76 6.18 11.44 2.43
C GLY A 76 7.50 11.65 3.15
N GLY A 77 7.66 11.11 4.34
CA GLY A 77 8.84 11.31 5.19
C GLY A 77 10.07 10.58 4.68
N ALA A 78 9.93 9.30 4.31
CA ALA A 78 11.04 8.47 3.88
C ALA A 78 11.75 8.98 2.60
N PRO A 79 11.03 9.36 1.50
CA PRO A 79 11.66 9.97 0.33
C PRO A 79 12.39 11.28 0.65
N ARG A 80 11.76 12.15 1.45
CA ARG A 80 12.38 13.41 1.83
C ARG A 80 13.64 13.22 2.66
N ALA A 81 13.63 12.29 3.63
CA ALA A 81 14.83 11.95 4.37
C ALA A 81 15.94 11.45 3.44
N SER A 82 15.60 10.61 2.43
CA SER A 82 16.55 10.12 1.44
C SER A 82 17.11 11.23 0.55
N ILE A 83 16.30 12.24 0.18
CA ILE A 83 16.76 13.43 -0.54
C ILE A 83 17.81 14.21 0.28
N TYR A 84 17.54 14.42 1.59
CA TYR A 84 18.50 15.10 2.48
C TYR A 84 19.77 14.28 2.71
N MET A 85 19.66 12.94 2.75
CA MET A 85 20.85 12.07 2.75
C MET A 85 21.71 12.27 1.48
N GLY A 86 21.05 12.38 0.32
CA GLY A 86 21.73 12.69 -0.94
C GLY A 86 22.44 14.03 -0.94
N LYS A 87 21.86 15.03 -0.26
CA LYS A 87 22.48 16.36 -0.02
C LYS A 87 23.61 16.32 1.02
N GLN A 88 23.89 15.17 1.63
CA GLN A 88 24.81 15.00 2.77
C GLN A 88 24.38 15.75 4.05
N ASP A 89 23.11 16.19 4.12
CA ASP A 89 22.50 16.80 5.29
C ASP A 89 21.80 15.75 6.16
N HIS A 90 22.63 14.97 6.86
CA HIS A 90 22.15 13.90 7.73
C HIS A 90 21.39 14.46 8.96
N ASP A 91 21.71 15.65 9.42
CA ASP A 91 21.03 16.27 10.57
C ASP A 91 19.56 16.57 10.25
N THR A 92 19.29 17.21 9.10
CA THR A 92 17.93 17.45 8.66
C THR A 92 17.17 16.13 8.36
N ALA A 93 17.84 15.13 7.80
CA ALA A 93 17.23 13.82 7.56
C ALA A 93 16.83 13.12 8.87
N GLU A 94 17.66 13.18 9.91
CA GLU A 94 17.34 12.66 11.26
C GLU A 94 16.21 13.46 11.94
N LYS A 95 16.16 14.78 11.73
CA LYS A 95 15.05 15.63 12.21
C LYS A 95 13.72 15.28 11.53
N ILE A 96 13.74 14.94 10.25
CA ILE A 96 12.55 14.42 9.53
C ILE A 96 12.12 13.09 10.13
N LEU A 97 13.03 12.14 10.33
CA LEU A 97 12.73 10.85 10.96
C LEU A 97 12.11 11.03 12.35
N GLY A 98 12.73 11.84 13.21
CA GLY A 98 12.23 12.12 14.57
C GLY A 98 10.88 12.83 14.58
N GLY A 99 10.67 13.80 13.70
CA GLY A 99 9.39 14.50 13.55
C GLY A 99 8.28 13.59 13.01
N CYS A 100 8.57 12.72 12.04
CA CYS A 100 7.63 11.72 11.54
C CYS A 100 7.28 10.68 12.64
N PHE A 101 8.25 10.27 13.45
CA PHE A 101 7.99 9.42 14.60
C PHE A 101 7.03 10.09 15.61
N ALA A 102 7.27 11.37 15.94
CA ALA A 102 6.38 12.13 16.83
C ALA A 102 4.97 12.27 16.24
N LEU A 103 4.85 12.55 14.94
CA LEU A 103 3.56 12.64 14.25
C LEU A 103 2.82 11.29 14.28
N GLN A 104 3.51 10.18 14.05
CA GLN A 104 2.91 8.85 14.09
C GLN A 104 2.41 8.48 15.48
N LEU A 105 3.14 8.86 16.54
CA LEU A 105 2.67 8.69 17.92
C LEU A 105 1.38 9.49 18.17
N ALA A 106 1.34 10.75 17.74
CA ALA A 106 0.16 11.59 17.88
C ALA A 106 -1.05 11.04 17.10
N VAL A 107 -0.83 10.63 15.84
CA VAL A 107 -1.86 10.03 15.00
C VAL A 107 -2.34 8.71 15.59
N SER A 108 -1.44 7.85 16.09
CA SER A 108 -1.82 6.59 16.70
C SER A 108 -2.66 6.79 17.97
N ALA A 109 -2.30 7.76 18.81
CA ALA A 109 -3.08 8.11 20.00
C ALA A 109 -4.49 8.59 19.63
N LEU A 110 -4.59 9.47 18.60
CA LEU A 110 -5.89 9.92 18.08
C LEU A 110 -6.72 8.77 17.52
N LEU A 111 -6.14 7.91 16.67
CA LEU A 111 -6.83 6.76 16.09
C LEU A 111 -7.25 5.77 17.17
N THR A 112 -6.40 5.49 18.15
CA THR A 112 -6.75 4.64 19.30
C THR A 112 -7.95 5.21 20.06
N ALA A 113 -7.95 6.51 20.36
CA ALA A 113 -9.07 7.17 21.06
C ALA A 113 -10.36 7.09 20.23
N VAL A 114 -10.31 7.40 18.94
CA VAL A 114 -11.47 7.30 18.03
C VAL A 114 -12.00 5.88 17.97
N LEU A 115 -11.13 4.89 17.77
CA LEU A 115 -11.55 3.49 17.66
C LEU A 115 -12.07 2.94 18.99
N LEU A 116 -11.54 3.33 20.14
CA LEU A 116 -12.06 2.87 21.44
C LEU A 116 -13.41 3.50 21.78
N LEU A 117 -13.62 4.79 21.43
CA LEU A 117 -14.85 5.52 21.77
C LEU A 117 -16.01 5.22 20.80
N TRP A 118 -15.73 5.10 19.50
CA TRP A 118 -16.74 5.01 18.46
C TRP A 118 -16.66 3.75 17.59
N SER A 119 -15.87 2.72 17.98
CA SER A 119 -15.72 1.51 17.16
C SER A 119 -17.05 0.85 16.81
N ARG A 120 -17.98 0.76 17.76
CA ARG A 120 -19.29 0.13 17.54
C ARG A 120 -20.11 0.90 16.48
N ASP A 121 -20.18 2.22 16.61
CA ASP A 121 -20.94 3.06 15.69
C ASP A 121 -20.33 3.06 14.28
N LEU A 122 -19.00 3.12 14.21
CA LEU A 122 -18.26 3.00 12.96
C LEU A 122 -18.48 1.63 12.29
N LEU A 123 -18.39 0.54 13.05
CA LEU A 123 -18.60 -0.82 12.51
C LEU A 123 -20.03 -1.00 12.00
N LEU A 124 -21.04 -0.47 12.71
CA LEU A 124 -22.42 -0.48 12.23
C LEU A 124 -22.57 0.35 10.94
N ALA A 125 -21.93 1.51 10.87
CA ALA A 125 -21.92 2.34 9.65
C ALA A 125 -21.23 1.63 8.46
N PHE A 126 -20.26 0.77 8.72
CA PHE A 126 -19.57 -0.03 7.69
C PHE A 126 -20.24 -1.38 7.41
N GLY A 127 -21.43 -1.64 7.97
CA GLY A 127 -22.27 -2.78 7.60
C GLY A 127 -22.23 -3.98 8.55
N ALA A 128 -21.78 -3.80 9.79
CA ALA A 128 -21.96 -4.83 10.80
C ALA A 128 -23.44 -5.07 11.10
N SER A 129 -23.85 -6.33 11.16
CA SER A 129 -25.19 -6.75 11.57
C SER A 129 -25.24 -7.01 13.09
N GLU A 130 -26.43 -7.17 13.64
CA GLU A 130 -26.61 -7.53 15.07
C GLU A 130 -25.88 -8.82 15.42
N ASN A 131 -25.77 -9.77 14.49
CA ASN A 131 -25.09 -11.05 14.70
C ASN A 131 -23.56 -10.94 14.63
N THR A 132 -23.01 -9.97 13.86
CA THR A 132 -21.56 -9.85 13.62
C THR A 132 -20.91 -8.76 14.45
N ILE A 133 -21.68 -7.77 14.96
CA ILE A 133 -21.13 -6.62 15.70
C ILE A 133 -20.36 -7.03 16.97
N GLY A 134 -20.76 -8.12 17.65
CA GLY A 134 -20.07 -8.63 18.82
C GLY A 134 -18.65 -9.08 18.51
N TYR A 135 -18.46 -9.82 17.41
CA TYR A 135 -17.15 -10.28 16.94
C TYR A 135 -16.31 -9.11 16.43
N ALA A 136 -16.90 -8.25 15.61
CA ALA A 136 -16.23 -7.09 15.03
C ALA A 136 -15.73 -6.12 16.13
N ALA A 137 -16.59 -5.79 17.12
CA ALA A 137 -16.23 -4.88 18.20
C ALA A 137 -15.16 -5.49 19.11
N SER A 138 -15.25 -6.79 19.42
CA SER A 138 -14.25 -7.50 20.23
C SER A 138 -12.88 -7.50 19.55
N TYR A 139 -12.83 -7.70 18.25
CA TYR A 139 -11.59 -7.61 17.47
C TYR A 139 -11.04 -6.17 17.47
N MET A 140 -11.90 -5.20 17.12
CA MET A 140 -11.50 -3.81 16.93
C MET A 140 -11.03 -3.16 18.22
N GLN A 141 -11.61 -3.46 19.37
CA GLN A 141 -11.17 -2.93 20.67
C GLN A 141 -9.72 -3.33 20.99
N ILE A 142 -9.36 -4.60 20.75
CA ILE A 142 -7.99 -5.08 20.98
C ILE A 142 -7.06 -4.47 19.91
N TYR A 143 -7.46 -4.46 18.64
CA TYR A 143 -6.70 -3.87 17.56
C TYR A 143 -6.42 -2.37 17.80
N ALA A 144 -7.40 -1.63 18.32
CA ALA A 144 -7.27 -0.21 18.65
C ALA A 144 -6.11 0.07 19.63
N VAL A 145 -5.96 -0.75 20.67
CA VAL A 145 -4.82 -0.63 21.61
C VAL A 145 -3.48 -0.88 20.92
N GLY A 146 -3.46 -1.78 19.93
CA GLY A 146 -2.27 -2.11 19.16
C GLY A 146 -1.97 -1.16 17.98
N THR A 147 -2.82 -0.18 17.71
CA THR A 147 -2.67 0.75 16.57
C THR A 147 -1.32 1.47 16.58
N VAL A 148 -0.77 1.78 17.75
CA VAL A 148 0.56 2.37 17.87
C VAL A 148 1.65 1.49 17.27
N PHE A 149 1.60 0.18 17.47
CA PHE A 149 2.58 -0.74 16.90
C PHE A 149 2.45 -0.82 15.38
N VAL A 150 1.21 -0.84 14.87
CA VAL A 150 0.92 -0.83 13.43
C VAL A 150 1.47 0.45 12.78
N GLN A 151 1.15 1.62 13.35
CA GLN A 151 1.61 2.92 12.87
C GLN A 151 3.13 3.01 12.82
N LEU A 152 3.79 2.66 13.93
CA LEU A 152 5.25 2.74 14.02
C LEU A 152 5.94 1.71 13.12
N THR A 153 5.43 0.48 13.05
CA THR A 153 6.00 -0.54 12.19
C THR A 153 5.96 -0.14 10.72
N LEU A 154 4.77 0.19 10.20
CA LEU A 154 4.59 0.55 8.79
C LEU A 154 5.32 1.85 8.45
N GLY A 155 5.19 2.84 9.32
CA GLY A 155 5.77 4.16 9.07
C GLY A 155 7.29 4.18 9.11
N LEU A 156 7.88 3.62 10.15
CA LEU A 156 9.33 3.65 10.34
C LEU A 156 10.07 2.64 9.45
N ASN A 157 9.44 1.52 9.08
CA ASN A 157 10.05 0.56 8.16
C ASN A 157 10.37 1.18 6.80
N ALA A 158 9.57 2.17 6.35
CA ALA A 158 9.84 2.92 5.14
C ALA A 158 11.17 3.70 5.21
N PHE A 159 11.52 4.25 6.38
CA PHE A 159 12.82 4.92 6.58
C PHE A 159 14.00 3.95 6.56
N ILE A 160 13.82 2.71 7.00
CA ILE A 160 14.84 1.66 6.87
C ILE A 160 15.11 1.37 5.40
N THR A 161 14.04 1.20 4.62
CA THR A 161 14.14 0.95 3.17
C THR A 161 14.74 2.16 2.44
N ALA A 162 14.34 3.38 2.82
CA ALA A 162 14.84 4.64 2.23
C ALA A 162 16.36 4.85 2.42
N GLN A 163 16.93 4.26 3.46
CA GLN A 163 18.38 4.22 3.69
C GLN A 163 19.10 3.15 2.83
N GLY A 164 18.35 2.36 2.05
CA GLY A 164 18.89 1.26 1.25
C GLY A 164 18.93 -0.09 1.98
N PHE A 165 18.39 -0.20 3.19
CA PHE A 165 18.37 -1.45 3.96
C PHE A 165 17.10 -2.28 3.71
N ALA A 166 16.71 -2.47 2.43
CA ALA A 166 15.50 -3.21 2.05
C ALA A 166 15.44 -4.64 2.64
N LYS A 167 16.58 -5.33 2.78
CA LYS A 167 16.64 -6.65 3.44
C LYS A 167 16.26 -6.59 4.92
N ILE A 168 16.59 -5.50 5.61
CA ILE A 168 16.18 -5.29 7.01
C ILE A 168 14.70 -4.98 7.07
N GLY A 169 14.20 -4.13 6.16
CA GLY A 169 12.77 -3.86 6.01
C GLY A 169 11.94 -5.12 5.72
N MET A 170 12.43 -6.01 4.86
CA MET A 170 11.81 -7.31 4.61
C MET A 170 11.78 -8.18 5.88
N ARG A 171 12.88 -8.22 6.65
CA ARG A 171 12.93 -8.96 7.92
C ARG A 171 11.91 -8.45 8.93
N THR A 172 11.62 -7.16 8.97
CA THR A 172 10.53 -6.60 9.79
C THR A 172 9.19 -7.28 9.49
N VAL A 173 8.85 -7.39 8.21
CA VAL A 173 7.61 -8.03 7.76
C VAL A 173 7.62 -9.53 8.06
N LEU A 174 8.74 -10.21 7.81
CA LEU A 174 8.89 -11.64 8.11
C LEU A 174 8.71 -11.94 9.60
N ILE A 175 9.30 -11.13 10.49
CA ILE A 175 9.16 -11.29 11.95
C ILE A 175 7.68 -11.20 12.34
N GLY A 176 6.97 -10.18 11.85
CA GLY A 176 5.53 -10.01 12.11
C GLY A 176 4.71 -11.17 11.56
N ALA A 177 4.95 -11.57 10.30
CA ALA A 177 4.21 -12.65 9.65
C ALA A 177 4.41 -14.01 10.36
N VAL A 178 5.65 -14.38 10.66
CA VAL A 178 5.95 -15.65 11.36
C VAL A 178 5.38 -15.63 12.77
N ALA A 179 5.53 -14.51 13.50
CA ALA A 179 4.96 -14.38 14.84
C ALA A 179 3.43 -14.52 14.81
N ASN A 180 2.74 -13.87 13.86
CA ASN A 180 1.30 -13.96 13.71
C ASN A 180 0.84 -15.39 13.40
N ILE A 181 1.43 -16.04 12.40
CA ILE A 181 1.10 -17.43 12.01
C ILE A 181 1.28 -18.42 13.20
N VAL A 182 2.25 -18.17 14.07
CA VAL A 182 2.51 -19.02 15.24
C VAL A 182 1.56 -18.67 16.41
N LEU A 183 1.30 -17.38 16.64
CA LEU A 183 0.47 -16.93 17.78
C LEU A 183 -1.02 -17.13 17.54
N ASP A 184 -1.49 -17.03 16.30
CA ASP A 184 -2.91 -17.23 15.96
C ASP A 184 -3.46 -18.56 16.47
N PRO A 185 -2.92 -19.75 16.12
CA PRO A 185 -3.45 -21.01 16.61
C PRO A 185 -3.34 -21.16 18.13
N ILE A 186 -2.30 -20.58 18.74
CA ILE A 186 -2.13 -20.63 20.20
C ILE A 186 -3.25 -19.86 20.91
N PHE A 187 -3.55 -18.64 20.47
CA PHE A 187 -4.56 -17.81 21.12
C PHE A 187 -5.97 -18.17 20.68
N ILE A 188 -6.19 -18.46 19.41
CA ILE A 188 -7.53 -18.79 18.88
C ILE A 188 -8.00 -20.12 19.44
N TYR A 189 -7.20 -21.18 19.30
CA TYR A 189 -7.59 -22.55 19.64
C TYR A 189 -7.02 -23.00 20.99
N GLY A 190 -5.73 -22.77 21.26
CA GLY A 190 -5.07 -23.24 22.47
C GLY A 190 -5.61 -22.57 23.74
N LEU A 191 -5.80 -21.26 23.71
CA LEU A 191 -6.37 -20.48 24.82
C LEU A 191 -7.88 -20.23 24.68
N HIS A 192 -8.52 -20.74 23.64
CA HIS A 192 -9.95 -20.60 23.34
C HIS A 192 -10.44 -19.14 23.32
N MET A 193 -9.59 -18.20 22.88
CA MET A 193 -9.92 -16.78 22.84
C MET A 193 -10.73 -16.38 21.59
N GLY A 194 -10.83 -17.26 20.59
CA GLY A 194 -11.55 -17.00 19.34
C GLY A 194 -11.05 -15.75 18.64
N VAL A 195 -11.96 -14.86 18.21
CA VAL A 195 -11.65 -13.61 17.50
C VAL A 195 -10.75 -12.66 18.31
N ARG A 196 -10.89 -12.64 19.64
CA ARG A 196 -10.02 -11.86 20.52
C ARG A 196 -8.59 -12.35 20.47
N GLY A 197 -8.41 -13.67 20.32
CA GLY A 197 -7.09 -14.29 20.15
C GLY A 197 -6.41 -13.86 18.86
N ALA A 198 -7.13 -13.82 17.74
CA ALA A 198 -6.63 -13.32 16.46
C ALA A 198 -6.19 -11.86 16.55
N ALA A 199 -7.00 -10.99 17.15
CA ALA A 199 -6.65 -9.59 17.37
C ALA A 199 -5.39 -9.44 18.23
N LEU A 200 -5.29 -10.20 19.32
CA LEU A 200 -4.14 -10.19 20.22
C LEU A 200 -2.87 -10.69 19.53
N ALA A 201 -2.96 -11.76 18.74
CA ALA A 201 -1.84 -12.27 17.96
C ALA A 201 -1.35 -11.21 16.95
N THR A 202 -2.26 -10.54 16.27
CA THR A 202 -1.94 -9.48 15.33
C THR A 202 -1.19 -8.32 16.00
N ILE A 203 -1.69 -7.78 17.12
CA ILE A 203 -1.02 -6.65 17.78
C ILE A 203 0.31 -7.04 18.43
N LEU A 204 0.45 -8.24 18.97
CA LEU A 204 1.73 -8.73 19.53
C LEU A 204 2.77 -8.93 18.41
N SER A 205 2.36 -9.46 17.27
CA SER A 205 3.22 -9.63 16.11
C SER A 205 3.70 -8.28 15.56
N GLN A 206 2.81 -7.29 15.50
CA GLN A 206 3.18 -5.91 15.15
C GLN A 206 4.08 -5.29 16.21
N GLY A 207 3.85 -5.59 17.50
CA GLY A 207 4.72 -5.17 18.60
C GLY A 207 6.16 -5.70 18.45
N LEU A 208 6.33 -6.98 18.11
CA LEU A 208 7.64 -7.58 17.84
C LEU A 208 8.34 -6.92 16.64
N SER A 209 7.60 -6.68 15.55
CA SER A 209 8.10 -5.94 14.40
C SER A 209 8.50 -4.51 14.76
N CYS A 210 7.70 -3.82 15.59
CA CYS A 210 7.97 -2.48 16.08
C CYS A 210 9.26 -2.42 16.89
N ILE A 211 9.45 -3.36 17.83
CA ILE A 211 10.68 -3.48 18.64
C ILE A 211 11.89 -3.67 17.71
N TRP A 212 11.78 -4.53 16.69
CA TRP A 212 12.84 -4.74 15.72
C TRP A 212 13.21 -3.47 14.96
N VAL A 213 12.22 -2.73 14.45
CA VAL A 213 12.40 -1.45 13.75
C VAL A 213 13.06 -0.41 14.64
N LEU A 214 12.55 -0.23 15.86
CA LEU A 214 13.09 0.73 16.82
C LEU A 214 14.53 0.38 17.21
N ARG A 215 14.82 -0.91 17.47
CA ARG A 215 16.18 -1.39 17.79
C ARG A 215 17.15 -1.12 16.65
N PHE A 216 16.70 -1.26 15.40
CA PHE A 216 17.55 -0.96 14.25
C PHE A 216 17.80 0.55 14.13
N LEU A 217 16.76 1.39 14.20
CA LEU A 217 16.86 2.86 14.02
C LEU A 217 17.58 3.56 15.19
N THR A 218 17.64 2.96 16.37
CA THR A 218 18.42 3.47 17.50
C THR A 218 19.83 2.89 17.57
N GLY A 219 20.07 1.82 16.80
CA GLY A 219 21.34 1.06 16.82
C GLY A 219 22.47 1.73 16.02
N PRO A 220 23.68 1.13 16.04
CA PRO A 220 24.86 1.69 15.36
C PRO A 220 24.91 1.42 13.86
N LYS A 221 24.07 0.52 13.33
CA LYS A 221 24.09 0.09 11.92
C LYS A 221 23.26 0.98 10.98
N THR A 222 22.37 1.77 11.53
CA THR A 222 21.54 2.71 10.77
C THR A 222 22.33 3.92 10.33
N LEU A 223 22.01 4.47 9.15
CA LEU A 223 22.58 5.74 8.66
C LEU A 223 21.90 6.95 9.30
N LEU A 224 20.58 6.86 9.50
CA LEU A 224 19.77 7.88 10.17
C LEU A 224 19.34 7.34 11.53
N ARG A 225 19.78 7.98 12.59
CA ARG A 225 19.43 7.57 13.95
C ARG A 225 18.19 8.29 14.46
N LEU A 226 17.31 7.50 15.07
CA LEU A 226 16.21 8.04 15.86
C LEU A 226 16.75 8.53 17.20
N LYS A 227 16.98 9.84 17.33
CA LYS A 227 17.47 10.52 18.54
C LYS A 227 16.32 11.15 19.28
N LYS A 228 16.30 11.07 20.62
CA LYS A 228 15.27 11.69 21.48
C LYS A 228 15.16 13.20 21.25
N GLU A 229 16.28 13.88 21.00
CA GLU A 229 16.36 15.32 20.73
C GLU A 229 15.58 15.72 19.47
N ASN A 230 15.48 14.81 18.51
CA ASN A 230 14.81 15.05 17.24
C ASN A 230 13.32 14.68 17.26
N VAL A 231 12.81 14.05 18.32
CA VAL A 231 11.40 13.70 18.49
C VAL A 231 10.60 14.97 18.86
N ARG A 232 10.45 15.83 17.86
CA ARG A 232 9.67 17.08 17.96
C ARG A 232 8.96 17.35 16.65
N PHE A 233 7.71 17.81 16.74
CA PHE A 233 6.98 18.26 15.56
C PHE A 233 7.53 19.63 15.11
N ARG A 234 8.20 19.62 13.95
CA ARG A 234 8.71 20.84 13.29
C ARG A 234 7.90 21.09 12.03
N PRO A 235 6.92 22.02 12.04
CA PRO A 235 5.99 22.20 10.90
C PRO A 235 6.70 22.40 9.56
N ALA A 236 7.77 23.20 9.53
CA ALA A 236 8.53 23.47 8.30
C ALA A 236 9.12 22.22 7.63
N LEU A 237 9.44 21.18 8.40
CA LEU A 237 9.98 19.91 7.89
C LEU A 237 8.88 18.87 7.65
N ILE A 238 7.86 18.84 8.51
CA ILE A 238 6.86 17.76 8.54
C ILE A 238 5.69 18.03 7.61
N LEU A 239 5.22 19.30 7.50
CA LEU A 239 4.11 19.61 6.57
C LEU A 239 4.42 19.24 5.11
N PRO A 240 5.63 19.48 4.57
CA PRO A 240 5.95 18.99 3.23
C PRO A 240 6.00 17.46 3.13
N CYS A 241 6.31 16.73 4.22
CA CYS A 241 6.23 15.28 4.25
C CYS A 241 4.75 14.82 4.19
N VAL A 242 3.90 15.42 4.99
CA VAL A 242 2.45 15.14 4.98
C VAL A 242 1.85 15.46 3.60
N ALA A 243 2.18 16.59 3.02
CA ALA A 243 1.73 16.96 1.67
C ALA A 243 2.14 15.92 0.62
N LEU A 244 3.37 15.42 0.67
CA LEU A 244 3.83 14.38 -0.25
C LEU A 244 3.13 13.05 -0.03
N GLY A 245 2.88 12.66 1.22
CA GLY A 245 2.18 11.43 1.58
C GLY A 245 0.68 11.44 1.31
N THR A 246 0.08 12.64 1.15
CA THR A 246 -1.37 12.79 0.92
C THR A 246 -1.86 12.02 -0.31
N ALA A 247 -1.06 11.93 -1.37
CA ALA A 247 -1.41 11.14 -2.55
C ALA A 247 -1.60 9.65 -2.22
N THR A 248 -0.68 9.08 -1.46
CA THR A 248 -0.75 7.66 -1.04
C THR A 248 -1.92 7.43 -0.08
N PHE A 249 -2.16 8.37 0.84
CA PHE A 249 -3.32 8.35 1.73
C PHE A 249 -4.63 8.34 0.93
N ILE A 250 -4.80 9.26 -0.04
CA ILE A 250 -5.97 9.34 -0.90
C ILE A 250 -6.17 8.02 -1.66
N MET A 251 -5.11 7.47 -2.23
CA MET A 251 -5.18 6.21 -2.97
C MET A 251 -5.66 5.05 -2.09
N GLN A 252 -5.13 4.91 -0.88
CA GLN A 252 -5.52 3.82 0.02
C GLN A 252 -6.90 4.04 0.65
N ALA A 253 -7.20 5.23 1.13
CA ALA A 253 -8.47 5.54 1.76
C ALA A 253 -9.64 5.47 0.77
N SER A 254 -9.42 5.79 -0.51
CA SER A 254 -10.45 5.74 -1.54
C SER A 254 -10.86 4.32 -1.95
N GLU A 255 -10.03 3.30 -1.70
CA GLU A 255 -10.33 1.91 -2.12
C GLU A 255 -11.65 1.40 -1.52
N SER A 256 -11.91 1.68 -0.25
CA SER A 256 -13.16 1.27 0.42
C SER A 256 -14.38 1.95 -0.22
N VAL A 257 -14.29 3.24 -0.52
CA VAL A 257 -15.38 4.00 -1.15
C VAL A 257 -15.66 3.46 -2.56
N ILE A 258 -14.61 3.23 -3.33
CA ILE A 258 -14.71 2.72 -4.71
C ILE A 258 -15.31 1.31 -4.71
N SER A 259 -14.91 0.45 -3.79
CA SER A 259 -15.48 -0.90 -3.64
C SER A 259 -16.99 -0.86 -3.37
N VAL A 260 -17.45 0.03 -2.49
CA VAL A 260 -18.89 0.23 -2.22
C VAL A 260 -19.61 0.72 -3.47
N CYS A 261 -19.04 1.66 -4.22
CA CYS A 261 -19.63 2.18 -5.45
C CYS A 261 -19.74 1.10 -6.53
N PHE A 262 -18.72 0.28 -6.72
CA PHE A 262 -18.76 -0.85 -7.65
C PHE A 262 -19.85 -1.85 -7.25
N ASN A 263 -19.85 -2.31 -5.99
CA ASN A 263 -20.81 -3.28 -5.50
C ASN A 263 -22.26 -2.77 -5.60
N SER A 264 -22.50 -1.51 -5.23
CA SER A 264 -23.83 -0.88 -5.35
C SER A 264 -24.29 -0.78 -6.81
N SER A 265 -23.40 -0.44 -7.73
CA SER A 265 -23.72 -0.36 -9.17
C SER A 265 -23.95 -1.76 -9.76
N LEU A 266 -23.15 -2.76 -9.38
CA LEU A 266 -23.31 -4.14 -9.84
C LEU A 266 -24.57 -4.80 -9.31
N LEU A 267 -24.99 -4.52 -8.07
CA LEU A 267 -26.26 -4.98 -7.54
C LEU A 267 -27.46 -4.36 -8.28
N LYS A 268 -27.30 -3.11 -8.73
CA LYS A 268 -28.38 -2.40 -9.46
C LYS A 268 -28.59 -2.92 -10.87
N TYR A 269 -27.52 -3.24 -11.59
CA TYR A 269 -27.55 -3.59 -13.03
C TYR A 269 -27.30 -5.08 -13.30
N GLY A 270 -26.86 -5.84 -12.32
CA GLY A 270 -26.60 -7.27 -12.37
C GLY A 270 -27.28 -7.99 -11.20
N ASP A 271 -26.59 -8.99 -10.69
CA ASP A 271 -27.05 -9.84 -9.59
C ASP A 271 -25.89 -10.17 -8.64
N ASP A 272 -26.12 -11.11 -7.71
CA ASP A 272 -25.11 -11.59 -6.77
C ASP A 272 -23.89 -12.23 -7.48
N ILE A 273 -24.09 -12.79 -8.69
CA ILE A 273 -23.00 -13.36 -9.49
C ILE A 273 -22.05 -12.24 -9.94
N ALA A 274 -22.58 -11.09 -10.33
CA ALA A 274 -21.78 -9.94 -10.73
C ALA A 274 -20.93 -9.41 -9.54
N VAL A 275 -21.51 -9.30 -8.35
CA VAL A 275 -20.78 -8.90 -7.14
C VAL A 275 -19.73 -9.95 -6.76
N GLY A 276 -20.06 -11.23 -6.87
CA GLY A 276 -19.12 -12.32 -6.65
C GLY A 276 -17.94 -12.29 -7.63
N ALA A 277 -18.22 -12.03 -8.91
CA ALA A 277 -17.20 -11.81 -9.92
C ALA A 277 -16.29 -10.63 -9.56
N MET A 278 -16.84 -9.48 -9.12
CA MET A 278 -16.05 -8.30 -8.71
C MET A 278 -15.06 -8.63 -7.58
N THR A 279 -15.45 -9.49 -6.65
CA THR A 279 -14.55 -9.94 -5.58
C THR A 279 -13.33 -10.69 -6.15
N ILE A 280 -13.56 -11.54 -7.15
CA ILE A 280 -12.46 -12.27 -7.85
C ILE A 280 -11.60 -11.27 -8.63
N LEU A 281 -12.20 -10.36 -9.39
CA LEU A 281 -11.51 -9.35 -10.19
C LEU A 281 -10.60 -8.47 -9.31
N SER A 282 -11.14 -7.97 -8.20
CA SER A 282 -10.40 -7.15 -7.23
C SER A 282 -9.23 -7.92 -6.62
N SER A 283 -9.43 -9.20 -6.31
CA SER A 283 -8.37 -10.05 -5.76
C SER A 283 -7.25 -10.29 -6.77
N VAL A 284 -7.59 -10.56 -8.02
CA VAL A 284 -6.60 -10.71 -9.11
C VAL A 284 -5.82 -9.41 -9.31
N MET A 285 -6.51 -8.26 -9.33
CA MET A 285 -5.88 -6.95 -9.48
C MET A 285 -4.96 -6.64 -8.30
N GLN A 286 -5.39 -6.89 -7.07
CA GLN A 286 -4.55 -6.70 -5.89
C GLN A 286 -3.28 -7.54 -5.97
N PHE A 287 -3.40 -8.82 -6.35
CA PHE A 287 -2.25 -9.70 -6.54
C PHE A 287 -1.30 -9.19 -7.62
N ALA A 288 -1.85 -8.69 -8.73
CA ALA A 288 -1.11 -8.10 -9.83
C ALA A 288 -0.29 -6.87 -9.42
N MET A 289 -0.84 -6.05 -8.51
CA MET A 289 -0.22 -4.79 -8.08
C MET A 289 0.93 -4.98 -7.09
N LEU A 290 0.96 -6.04 -6.29
CA LEU A 290 1.98 -6.22 -5.24
C LEU A 290 3.42 -6.21 -5.76
N PRO A 291 3.80 -6.97 -6.82
CA PRO A 291 5.15 -6.90 -7.35
C PRO A 291 5.50 -5.53 -7.94
N LEU A 292 4.56 -4.87 -8.62
CA LEU A 292 4.76 -3.52 -9.16
C LEU A 292 5.06 -2.51 -8.04
N GLN A 293 4.30 -2.55 -6.96
CA GLN A 293 4.53 -1.71 -5.79
C GLN A 293 5.87 -2.01 -5.13
N GLY A 294 6.23 -3.29 -4.99
CA GLY A 294 7.51 -3.70 -4.44
C GLY A 294 8.71 -3.21 -5.28
N ILE A 295 8.62 -3.32 -6.61
CA ILE A 295 9.65 -2.81 -7.54
C ILE A 295 9.78 -1.29 -7.41
N ALA A 296 8.66 -0.58 -7.39
CA ALA A 296 8.62 0.87 -7.28
C ALA A 296 9.19 1.36 -5.95
N GLN A 297 8.82 0.72 -4.83
CA GLN A 297 9.37 1.00 -3.51
C GLN A 297 10.88 0.74 -3.43
N GLY A 298 11.37 -0.29 -4.14
CA GLY A 298 12.81 -0.56 -4.24
C GLY A 298 13.58 0.49 -5.06
N ALA A 299 12.95 1.11 -6.06
CA ALA A 299 13.55 2.19 -6.85
C ALA A 299 13.55 3.54 -6.13
N GLN A 300 12.63 3.77 -5.21
CA GLN A 300 12.45 5.04 -4.51
C GLN A 300 13.71 5.56 -3.82
N PRO A 301 14.44 4.79 -2.99
CA PRO A 301 15.66 5.26 -2.35
C PRO A 301 16.74 5.70 -3.34
N ILE A 302 16.87 4.96 -4.47
CA ILE A 302 17.86 5.28 -5.50
C ILE A 302 17.53 6.63 -6.14
N THR A 303 16.27 6.83 -6.53
CA THR A 303 15.83 8.08 -7.16
C THR A 303 15.93 9.25 -6.20
N SER A 304 15.43 9.11 -4.96
CA SER A 304 15.41 10.19 -3.96
C SER A 304 16.82 10.63 -3.55
N TYR A 305 17.71 9.66 -3.29
CA TYR A 305 19.10 9.95 -2.93
C TYR A 305 19.82 10.69 -4.06
N ASN A 306 19.76 10.16 -5.30
CA ASN A 306 20.46 10.77 -6.44
C ASN A 306 19.84 12.12 -6.82
N TYR A 307 18.54 12.33 -6.60
CA TYR A 307 17.91 13.64 -6.75
C TYR A 307 18.47 14.65 -5.74
N GLY A 308 18.63 14.25 -4.47
CA GLY A 308 19.28 15.06 -3.44
C GLY A 308 20.74 15.35 -3.74
N ALA A 309 21.47 14.37 -4.26
CA ALA A 309 22.87 14.50 -4.68
C ALA A 309 23.06 15.27 -6.01
N ARG A 310 21.99 15.80 -6.59
CA ARG A 310 21.99 16.54 -7.89
C ARG A 310 22.54 15.74 -9.07
N ASN A 311 22.48 14.39 -9.01
CA ASN A 311 22.94 13.52 -10.07
C ASN A 311 21.81 13.23 -11.07
N THR A 312 21.54 14.15 -11.96
CA THR A 312 20.48 14.10 -12.97
C THR A 312 20.57 12.85 -13.85
N GLN A 313 21.80 12.44 -14.22
CA GLN A 313 22.03 11.29 -15.07
C GLN A 313 21.53 9.99 -14.38
N ARG A 314 21.86 9.78 -13.10
CA ARG A 314 21.43 8.61 -12.35
C ARG A 314 19.92 8.61 -12.09
N VAL A 315 19.31 9.76 -11.80
CA VAL A 315 17.85 9.90 -11.68
C VAL A 315 17.16 9.46 -12.98
N ARG A 316 17.65 9.93 -14.11
CA ARG A 316 17.10 9.58 -15.43
C ARG A 316 17.29 8.10 -15.77
N GLN A 317 18.45 7.53 -15.46
CA GLN A 317 18.73 6.10 -15.66
C GLN A 317 17.86 5.23 -14.77
N THR A 318 17.68 5.60 -13.49
CA THR A 318 16.80 4.88 -12.55
C THR A 318 15.36 4.86 -13.03
N PHE A 319 14.83 6.03 -13.49
CA PHE A 319 13.49 6.10 -14.05
C PHE A 319 13.32 5.21 -15.28
N ARG A 320 14.27 5.27 -16.23
CA ARG A 320 14.21 4.44 -17.44
C ARG A 320 14.21 2.94 -17.13
N LEU A 321 15.04 2.52 -16.17
CA LEU A 321 15.11 1.13 -15.77
C LEU A 321 13.83 0.71 -15.03
N LEU A 322 13.33 1.54 -14.11
CA LEU A 322 12.06 1.31 -13.40
C LEU A 322 10.91 1.17 -14.39
N LEU A 323 10.78 2.12 -15.33
CA LEU A 323 9.74 2.09 -16.36
C LEU A 323 9.80 0.82 -17.20
N LYS A 324 11.01 0.44 -17.64
CA LYS A 324 11.22 -0.78 -18.43
C LYS A 324 10.79 -2.03 -17.67
N VAL A 325 11.22 -2.19 -16.42
CA VAL A 325 10.89 -3.35 -15.60
C VAL A 325 9.40 -3.42 -15.28
N CYS A 326 8.79 -2.29 -14.88
CA CYS A 326 7.36 -2.22 -14.60
C CYS A 326 6.50 -2.50 -15.85
N LEU A 327 6.90 -1.97 -17.04
CA LEU A 327 6.20 -2.25 -18.29
C LEU A 327 6.33 -3.72 -18.69
N CYS A 328 7.53 -4.29 -18.64
CA CYS A 328 7.71 -5.71 -18.96
C CYS A 328 6.83 -6.60 -18.07
N TYR A 329 6.78 -6.30 -16.78
CA TYR A 329 5.94 -7.04 -15.84
C TYR A 329 4.44 -6.87 -16.15
N SER A 330 3.97 -5.61 -16.30
CA SER A 330 2.54 -5.33 -16.50
C SER A 330 2.03 -5.87 -17.83
N VAL A 331 2.83 -5.80 -18.90
CA VAL A 331 2.48 -6.37 -20.21
C VAL A 331 2.47 -7.90 -20.16
N ALA A 332 3.47 -8.52 -19.52
CA ALA A 332 3.52 -9.98 -19.38
C ALA A 332 2.32 -10.51 -18.58
N LEU A 333 2.01 -9.89 -17.46
CA LEU A 333 0.88 -10.29 -16.63
C LEU A 333 -0.47 -10.04 -17.32
N TRP A 334 -0.61 -8.89 -18.00
CA TRP A 334 -1.78 -8.60 -18.83
C TRP A 334 -2.00 -9.70 -19.87
N ALA A 335 -0.94 -10.07 -20.60
CA ALA A 335 -1.03 -11.13 -21.62
C ALA A 335 -1.47 -12.46 -21.01
N VAL A 336 -0.91 -12.85 -19.86
CA VAL A 336 -1.31 -14.10 -19.18
C VAL A 336 -2.77 -14.06 -18.75
N ILE A 337 -3.25 -12.94 -18.18
CA ILE A 337 -4.67 -12.79 -17.78
C ILE A 337 -5.59 -12.82 -19.00
N GLN A 338 -5.23 -12.17 -20.12
CA GLN A 338 -6.03 -12.15 -21.34
C GLN A 338 -6.11 -13.52 -22.02
N LEU A 339 -5.02 -14.27 -22.00
CA LEU A 339 -4.95 -15.60 -22.61
C LEU A 339 -5.63 -16.69 -21.76
N CYS A 340 -5.46 -16.63 -20.43
CA CYS A 340 -5.90 -17.68 -19.52
C CYS A 340 -6.80 -17.14 -18.37
N PRO A 341 -7.86 -16.32 -18.61
CA PRO A 341 -8.67 -15.74 -17.55
C PRO A 341 -9.41 -16.81 -16.74
N GLY A 342 -9.80 -17.92 -17.36
CA GLY A 342 -10.47 -19.03 -16.67
C GLY A 342 -9.59 -19.73 -15.64
N ALA A 343 -8.28 -19.76 -15.82
CA ALA A 343 -7.37 -20.31 -14.82
C ALA A 343 -7.39 -19.44 -13.53
N PHE A 344 -7.36 -18.13 -13.68
CA PHE A 344 -7.45 -17.20 -12.53
C PHE A 344 -8.79 -17.32 -11.81
N ALA A 345 -9.92 -17.37 -12.54
CA ALA A 345 -11.24 -17.50 -11.94
C ALA A 345 -11.38 -18.81 -11.14
N ARG A 346 -10.89 -19.94 -11.68
CA ARG A 346 -10.96 -21.27 -11.04
C ARG A 346 -10.12 -21.39 -9.76
N ILE A 347 -9.11 -20.54 -9.57
CA ILE A 347 -8.35 -20.47 -8.30
C ILE A 347 -9.27 -20.08 -7.14
N PHE A 348 -10.25 -19.20 -7.41
CA PHE A 348 -11.12 -18.64 -6.38
C PHE A 348 -12.43 -19.39 -6.17
N THR A 349 -12.94 -20.07 -7.20
CA THR A 349 -14.25 -20.76 -7.12
C THR A 349 -14.34 -21.95 -8.05
N PRO A 350 -14.95 -23.07 -7.59
CA PRO A 350 -15.32 -24.20 -8.44
C PRO A 350 -16.65 -23.99 -9.18
N ASN A 351 -17.43 -22.94 -8.85
CA ASN A 351 -18.74 -22.68 -9.44
C ASN A 351 -18.61 -22.33 -10.92
N VAL A 352 -19.12 -23.23 -11.79
CA VAL A 352 -19.02 -23.10 -13.25
C VAL A 352 -19.71 -21.85 -13.78
N ALA A 353 -20.88 -21.49 -13.22
CA ALA A 353 -21.62 -20.30 -13.65
C ALA A 353 -20.87 -19.01 -13.31
N LEU A 354 -20.31 -18.93 -12.09
CA LEU A 354 -19.50 -17.79 -11.66
C LEU A 354 -18.21 -17.68 -12.48
N VAL A 355 -17.54 -18.80 -12.76
CA VAL A 355 -16.35 -18.82 -13.63
C VAL A 355 -16.69 -18.34 -15.04
N ALA A 356 -17.78 -18.83 -15.64
CA ALA A 356 -18.21 -18.44 -16.98
C ALA A 356 -18.52 -16.93 -17.08
N PHE A 357 -19.13 -16.34 -16.04
CA PHE A 357 -19.39 -14.92 -15.95
C PHE A 357 -18.10 -14.10 -15.71
N THR A 358 -17.20 -14.60 -14.84
CA THR A 358 -15.96 -13.91 -14.46
C THR A 358 -14.97 -13.82 -15.63
N VAL A 359 -14.92 -14.78 -16.52
CA VAL A 359 -13.96 -14.80 -17.65
C VAL A 359 -14.05 -13.56 -18.54
N PRO A 360 -15.20 -13.18 -19.13
CA PRO A 360 -15.30 -11.95 -19.90
C PRO A 360 -15.12 -10.68 -19.04
N ALA A 361 -15.66 -10.67 -17.81
CA ALA A 361 -15.52 -9.56 -16.89
C ALA A 361 -14.06 -9.29 -16.54
N LEU A 362 -13.25 -10.35 -16.31
CA LEU A 362 -11.82 -10.22 -16.00
C LEU A 362 -11.02 -9.65 -17.18
N ARG A 363 -11.33 -10.08 -18.40
CA ARG A 363 -10.69 -9.54 -19.60
C ARG A 363 -10.96 -8.04 -19.76
N ILE A 364 -12.20 -7.61 -19.51
CA ILE A 364 -12.58 -6.20 -19.58
C ILE A 364 -11.90 -5.42 -18.45
N TYR A 365 -12.08 -5.84 -17.21
CA TYR A 365 -11.59 -5.13 -16.02
C TYR A 365 -10.07 -4.95 -16.03
N CYS A 366 -9.33 -5.99 -16.40
CA CYS A 366 -7.87 -5.94 -16.56
C CYS A 366 -7.41 -5.43 -17.93
N GLY A 367 -8.30 -4.90 -18.76
CA GLY A 367 -7.99 -4.50 -20.13
C GLY A 367 -6.85 -3.49 -20.27
N ALA A 368 -6.74 -2.54 -19.34
CA ALA A 368 -5.71 -1.53 -19.30
C ALA A 368 -4.50 -1.87 -18.41
N LEU A 369 -4.43 -3.08 -17.86
CA LEU A 369 -3.36 -3.48 -16.92
C LEU A 369 -1.95 -3.31 -17.52
N PHE A 370 -1.77 -3.48 -18.82
CA PHE A 370 -0.49 -3.29 -19.49
C PHE A 370 0.05 -1.86 -19.37
N LEU A 371 -0.82 -0.85 -19.16
CA LEU A 371 -0.45 0.54 -18.95
C LEU A 371 0.01 0.86 -17.52
N PHE A 372 -0.31 -0.01 -16.55
CA PHE A 372 -0.01 0.25 -15.13
C PHE A 372 1.47 0.41 -14.83
N GLY A 373 2.34 -0.21 -15.63
CA GLY A 373 3.78 0.00 -15.52
C GLY A 373 4.18 1.46 -15.66
N ILE A 374 3.52 2.22 -16.55
CA ILE A 374 3.73 3.67 -16.73
C ILE A 374 3.23 4.43 -15.51
N GLN A 375 1.99 4.13 -15.08
CA GLN A 375 1.36 4.80 -13.94
C GLN A 375 2.21 4.69 -12.67
N ILE A 376 2.63 3.48 -12.32
CA ILE A 376 3.41 3.21 -11.11
C ILE A 376 4.80 3.85 -11.19
N ALA A 377 5.49 3.74 -12.34
CA ALA A 377 6.81 4.33 -12.50
C ALA A 377 6.78 5.86 -12.40
N CYS A 378 5.80 6.53 -13.03
CA CYS A 378 5.65 7.98 -12.96
C CYS A 378 5.25 8.45 -11.57
N GLN A 379 4.24 7.80 -10.95
CA GLN A 379 3.75 8.15 -9.63
C GLN A 379 4.85 8.02 -8.56
N MET A 380 5.57 6.89 -8.57
CA MET A 380 6.66 6.66 -7.62
C MET A 380 7.80 7.67 -7.83
N THR A 381 8.10 8.04 -9.07
CA THR A 381 9.14 9.03 -9.36
C THR A 381 8.72 10.42 -8.87
N PHE A 382 7.46 10.83 -9.02
CA PHE A 382 6.96 12.07 -8.44
C PHE A 382 7.13 12.10 -6.92
N VAL A 383 6.79 11.01 -6.24
CA VAL A 383 7.01 10.88 -4.79
C VAL A 383 8.50 10.96 -4.46
N SER A 384 9.34 10.26 -5.22
CA SER A 384 10.79 10.18 -4.97
C SER A 384 11.51 11.52 -5.13
N ILE A 385 11.06 12.39 -6.06
CA ILE A 385 11.63 13.73 -6.25
C ILE A 385 10.96 14.81 -5.40
N GLY A 386 9.99 14.44 -4.57
CA GLY A 386 9.28 15.38 -3.68
C GLY A 386 8.21 16.22 -4.38
N ALA A 387 7.73 15.84 -5.57
CA ALA A 387 6.71 16.56 -6.34
C ALA A 387 5.29 16.28 -5.81
N ALA A 388 4.97 16.76 -4.60
CA ALA A 388 3.71 16.49 -3.91
C ALA A 388 2.47 16.88 -4.73
N GLY A 389 2.46 18.09 -5.32
CA GLY A 389 1.32 18.57 -6.11
C GLY A 389 1.00 17.65 -7.30
N CYS A 390 2.03 17.23 -8.06
CA CYS A 390 1.85 16.32 -9.19
C CYS A 390 1.33 14.94 -8.73
N SER A 391 1.87 14.42 -7.63
CA SER A 391 1.46 13.14 -7.06
C SER A 391 0.00 13.16 -6.62
N ILE A 392 -0.46 14.22 -5.96
CA ILE A 392 -1.84 14.40 -5.53
C ILE A 392 -2.77 14.52 -6.74
N ILE A 393 -2.42 15.37 -7.73
CA ILE A 393 -3.23 15.53 -8.95
C ILE A 393 -3.47 14.19 -9.63
N VAL A 394 -2.42 13.37 -9.80
CA VAL A 394 -2.53 12.06 -10.43
C VAL A 394 -3.43 11.11 -9.64
N ALA A 395 -3.30 11.10 -8.30
CA ALA A 395 -4.11 10.25 -7.43
C ALA A 395 -5.60 10.65 -7.46
N VAL A 396 -5.89 11.95 -7.32
CA VAL A 396 -7.27 12.49 -7.35
C VAL A 396 -7.90 12.30 -8.73
N LEU A 397 -7.17 12.60 -9.80
CA LEU A 397 -7.65 12.45 -11.17
C LEU A 397 -8.13 11.02 -11.44
N ARG A 398 -7.30 10.02 -11.11
CA ARG A 398 -7.62 8.63 -11.38
C ARG A 398 -8.83 8.15 -10.58
N LYS A 399 -8.86 8.37 -9.27
CA LYS A 399 -9.85 7.77 -8.36
C LYS A 399 -11.16 8.56 -8.30
N PHE A 400 -11.10 9.87 -8.14
CA PHE A 400 -12.29 10.69 -7.90
C PHE A 400 -12.84 11.36 -9.16
N VAL A 401 -11.97 11.82 -10.06
CA VAL A 401 -12.40 12.55 -11.25
C VAL A 401 -12.81 11.61 -12.38
N LEU A 402 -12.11 10.49 -12.54
CA LEU A 402 -12.36 9.54 -13.63
C LEU A 402 -13.14 8.32 -13.14
N LEU A 403 -12.57 7.49 -12.25
CA LEU A 403 -13.14 6.20 -11.93
C LEU A 403 -14.53 6.31 -11.29
N LEU A 404 -14.68 7.11 -10.25
CA LEU A 404 -15.94 7.23 -9.51
C LEU A 404 -17.10 7.67 -10.39
N PRO A 405 -17.01 8.72 -11.23
CA PRO A 405 -18.09 9.07 -12.16
C PRO A 405 -18.33 8.01 -13.25
N LEU A 406 -17.27 7.36 -13.76
CA LEU A 406 -17.40 6.35 -14.82
C LEU A 406 -18.14 5.10 -14.35
N ILE A 407 -18.04 4.70 -13.07
CA ILE A 407 -18.81 3.59 -12.51
C ILE A 407 -20.33 3.79 -12.73
N TYR A 408 -20.81 5.03 -12.64
CA TYR A 408 -22.22 5.36 -12.83
C TYR A 408 -22.59 5.79 -14.26
N LEU A 409 -21.62 6.29 -15.03
CA LEU A 409 -21.84 6.78 -16.39
C LEU A 409 -21.79 5.63 -17.41
N MET A 410 -20.85 4.71 -17.30
CA MET A 410 -20.66 3.62 -18.28
C MET A 410 -21.90 2.75 -18.49
N PRO A 411 -22.66 2.36 -17.43
CA PRO A 411 -23.90 1.60 -17.60
C PRO A 411 -25.02 2.34 -18.37
N ARG A 412 -24.91 3.67 -18.50
CA ARG A 412 -25.86 4.48 -19.29
C ARG A 412 -25.46 4.59 -20.77
N LEU A 413 -24.19 4.31 -21.09
CA LEU A 413 -23.63 4.47 -22.42
C LEU A 413 -23.57 3.15 -23.21
N LEU A 414 -23.47 2.01 -22.53
CA LEU A 414 -23.31 0.69 -23.15
C LEU A 414 -24.57 -0.16 -22.97
N ALA A 415 -24.83 -1.02 -23.96
CA ALA A 415 -26.03 -1.87 -23.99
C ALA A 415 -26.03 -2.93 -22.87
N ASP A 416 -24.89 -3.58 -22.62
CA ASP A 416 -24.72 -4.47 -21.48
C ASP A 416 -24.31 -3.65 -20.25
N GLN A 417 -25.30 -3.30 -19.45
CA GLN A 417 -25.10 -2.43 -18.29
C GLN A 417 -24.19 -3.04 -17.22
N THR A 418 -24.27 -4.35 -17.02
CA THR A 418 -23.45 -5.05 -16.02
C THR A 418 -21.97 -5.09 -16.44
N MET A 419 -21.68 -5.46 -17.69
CA MET A 419 -20.32 -5.42 -18.21
C MET A 419 -19.79 -3.99 -18.34
N ALA A 420 -20.65 -3.01 -18.54
CA ALA A 420 -20.30 -1.59 -18.56
C ALA A 420 -19.73 -1.10 -17.22
N VAL A 421 -20.22 -1.60 -16.08
CA VAL A 421 -19.66 -1.25 -14.76
C VAL A 421 -18.18 -1.64 -14.69
N TYR A 422 -17.83 -2.84 -15.15
CA TYR A 422 -16.42 -3.28 -15.16
C TYR A 422 -15.56 -2.49 -16.15
N THR A 423 -16.15 -1.97 -17.22
CA THR A 423 -15.45 -1.15 -18.23
C THR A 423 -15.01 0.21 -17.67
N ALA A 424 -15.60 0.67 -16.57
CA ALA A 424 -15.21 1.91 -15.91
C ALA A 424 -13.72 1.92 -15.50
N GLU A 425 -13.19 0.80 -14.98
CA GLU A 425 -11.79 0.71 -14.55
C GLU A 425 -10.80 0.90 -15.70
N PRO A 426 -10.83 0.09 -16.79
CA PRO A 426 -9.86 0.25 -17.87
C PRO A 426 -9.98 1.60 -18.61
N VAL A 427 -11.17 2.18 -18.72
CA VAL A 427 -11.35 3.51 -19.32
C VAL A 427 -10.73 4.59 -18.43
N ALA A 428 -11.02 4.56 -17.13
CA ALA A 428 -10.41 5.47 -16.17
C ALA A 428 -8.88 5.37 -16.18
N ASP A 429 -8.36 4.14 -16.20
CA ASP A 429 -6.93 3.88 -16.19
C ASP A 429 -6.25 4.37 -17.47
N ALA A 430 -6.81 4.10 -18.64
CA ALA A 430 -6.25 4.55 -19.91
C ALA A 430 -6.14 6.09 -19.97
N ILE A 431 -7.19 6.80 -19.55
CA ILE A 431 -7.20 8.27 -19.48
C ILE A 431 -6.20 8.76 -18.43
N ALA A 432 -6.25 8.19 -17.22
CA ALA A 432 -5.37 8.58 -16.11
C ALA A 432 -3.89 8.38 -16.47
N VAL A 433 -3.53 7.24 -17.05
CA VAL A 433 -2.14 6.94 -17.46
C VAL A 433 -1.68 7.91 -18.53
N THR A 434 -2.52 8.23 -19.50
CA THR A 434 -2.20 9.20 -20.55
C THR A 434 -1.95 10.59 -19.96
N CYS A 435 -2.84 11.08 -19.10
CA CYS A 435 -2.66 12.35 -18.40
C CYS A 435 -1.41 12.34 -17.50
N THR A 436 -1.17 11.24 -16.79
CA THR A 436 0.01 11.06 -15.96
C THR A 436 1.29 11.11 -16.77
N ALA A 437 1.35 10.43 -17.91
CA ALA A 437 2.52 10.41 -18.78
C ALA A 437 2.84 11.80 -19.35
N ILE A 438 1.81 12.56 -19.77
CA ILE A 438 1.97 13.93 -20.25
C ILE A 438 2.47 14.84 -19.13
N LEU A 439 1.81 14.83 -17.98
CA LEU A 439 2.22 15.62 -16.80
C LEU A 439 3.65 15.28 -16.38
N PHE A 440 3.97 13.99 -16.36
CA PHE A 440 5.30 13.50 -16.02
C PHE A 440 6.36 14.00 -17.02
N ALA A 441 6.11 13.88 -18.31
CA ALA A 441 7.06 14.34 -19.34
C ALA A 441 7.40 15.83 -19.17
N VAL A 442 6.42 16.66 -18.83
CA VAL A 442 6.62 18.11 -18.63
C VAL A 442 7.35 18.39 -17.32
N GLN A 443 6.81 17.88 -16.20
CA GLN A 443 7.30 18.22 -14.87
C GLN A 443 8.64 17.57 -14.54
N PHE A 444 8.88 16.35 -15.01
CA PHE A 444 10.15 15.67 -14.81
C PHE A 444 11.28 16.37 -15.56
N ARG A 445 11.03 16.79 -16.80
CA ARG A 445 12.01 17.60 -17.56
C ARG A 445 12.32 18.91 -16.85
N LYS A 446 11.29 19.59 -16.32
CA LYS A 446 11.45 20.84 -15.55
C LYS A 446 12.28 20.62 -14.29
N ALA A 447 11.97 19.55 -13.53
CA ALA A 447 12.70 19.20 -12.32
C ALA A 447 14.19 18.89 -12.60
N LEU A 448 14.47 18.13 -13.67
CA LEU A 448 15.85 17.81 -14.06
C LEU A 448 16.63 19.05 -14.54
N ARG A 449 16.01 19.94 -15.32
CA ARG A 449 16.66 21.21 -15.74
C ARG A 449 16.99 22.10 -14.54
N LYS A 450 16.11 22.15 -13.54
CA LYS A 450 16.38 22.90 -12.31
C LYS A 450 17.57 22.32 -11.57
N LEU A 451 17.68 20.99 -11.48
CA LEU A 451 18.84 20.33 -10.86
C LEU A 451 20.14 20.61 -11.63
N ASP A 452 20.10 20.57 -12.97
CA ASP A 452 21.27 20.86 -13.80
C ASP A 452 21.72 22.33 -13.66
N ALA A 453 20.79 23.28 -13.41
CA ALA A 453 21.09 24.69 -13.21
C ALA A 453 21.63 25.00 -11.81
N GLU A 454 21.37 24.17 -10.83
CA GLU A 454 21.84 24.31 -9.43
C GLU A 454 23.13 23.51 -9.14
N ALA A 455 23.57 22.66 -10.10
CA ALA A 455 24.79 21.86 -10.02
C ALA A 455 26.00 22.64 -10.49
#